data_89cb144e4709c20c7887ba7bc59c1772
#
_entry.id   89cb144e4709c20c7887ba7bc59c1772
#
_cell.length_a   1.000
_cell.length_b   1.000
_cell.length_c   1.000
_cell.angle_alpha   90.00
_cell.angle_beta   90.00
_cell.angle_gamma   90.00
#
_symmetry.space_group_name_H-M   'P 1'
#
loop_
_entity.id
_entity.type
_entity.pdbx_description
1 polymer ?
#
loop_
_entity_poly.entity_id
_entity_poly.type
_entity_poly.pdbx_seq_one_letter_code
_entity_poly.pdbx_strand_id
1 'polypeptide(L)'
;MNEVVVVAAKRSAVGSFLGSLKNVGAREMGVCVLKDALNASGLKPSDVDSVILGNVLGAGLGQNIARQIQLDAGIPNDKNAFSVNMVCGSSMKAIQLAHDAIMLGHDEVVVCGGVENMSKAPYLSFDMREGKRMGNANMIDSMIHDGLWDAFNDYHMGITADNVAQAYHISREDQDNFALQSQLKARAAINAKKFQEEITPIEIANKKGVVVFKEDEYPRDTTLESLAKLKPAFKKDGSVTAGNSSGINDGASIIILCNAKKAQALGLKTMATIRGFGLGGCSPDIMGICPSIAIKNNLKNVKMNLNDINLFELNEAFAAQSIAVLKELELNPNIVNVNGGAIAIGHPIGASGARILVTLLHEMKRSGHGVGCASLCVGGGQGLSVVVEQK
;
A
#
# COMPACT_ATOMS: atom_id res chain seq x y z
N MET A 1 -23.85 16.65 8.66
CA MET A 1 -22.63 15.87 8.96
C MET A 1 -21.55 16.33 8.00
N ASN A 2 -20.32 16.38 8.43
CA ASN A 2 -19.20 16.62 7.52
C ASN A 2 -19.09 15.43 6.54
N GLU A 3 -18.85 15.70 5.27
CA GLU A 3 -18.56 14.69 4.27
C GLU A 3 -17.09 14.89 3.85
N VAL A 4 -16.35 13.80 3.67
CA VAL A 4 -14.93 13.84 3.33
C VAL A 4 -14.74 13.34 1.92
N VAL A 5 -14.12 14.15 1.10
CA VAL A 5 -13.86 13.86 -0.31
C VAL A 5 -12.38 13.72 -0.61
N VAL A 6 -12.05 12.89 -1.58
CA VAL A 6 -10.70 12.78 -2.15
C VAL A 6 -10.57 13.82 -3.26
N VAL A 7 -9.59 14.70 -3.17
CA VAL A 7 -9.33 15.75 -4.18
C VAL A 7 -8.08 15.47 -5.01
N ALA A 8 -7.18 14.62 -4.54
CA ALA A 8 -6.05 14.11 -5.32
C ALA A 8 -5.62 12.72 -4.82
N ALA A 9 -5.14 11.90 -5.74
CA ALA A 9 -4.58 10.59 -5.46
C ALA A 9 -3.43 10.33 -6.46
N LYS A 10 -2.20 10.22 -5.94
CA LYS A 10 -0.97 10.05 -6.73
C LYS A 10 -0.04 9.03 -6.07
N ARG A 11 0.78 8.38 -6.89
CA ARG A 11 1.83 7.46 -6.42
C ARG A 11 3.09 7.58 -7.26
N SER A 12 4.20 7.17 -6.73
CA SER A 12 5.36 6.84 -7.58
C SER A 12 5.08 5.58 -8.39
N ALA A 13 5.82 5.35 -9.44
CA ALA A 13 6.02 4.00 -9.91
C ALA A 13 6.68 3.18 -8.78
N VAL A 14 6.43 1.87 -8.75
CA VAL A 14 6.97 0.96 -7.73
C VAL A 14 8.31 0.39 -8.21
N GLY A 15 9.36 0.59 -7.40
CA GLY A 15 10.69 0.06 -7.66
C GLY A 15 10.86 -1.37 -7.15
N SER A 16 11.68 -2.16 -7.84
CA SER A 16 12.11 -3.47 -7.37
C SER A 16 13.16 -3.35 -6.26
N PHE A 17 13.28 -4.39 -5.44
CA PHE A 17 14.34 -4.46 -4.43
C PHE A 17 15.73 -4.28 -5.05
N LEU A 18 16.47 -3.32 -4.50
CA LEU A 18 17.78 -2.89 -5.02
C LEU A 18 17.76 -2.43 -6.50
N GLY A 19 16.56 -2.09 -7.02
CA GLY A 19 16.34 -1.61 -8.38
C GLY A 19 16.59 -0.11 -8.55
N SER A 20 15.80 0.51 -9.42
CA SER A 20 15.99 1.93 -9.82
C SER A 20 15.84 2.91 -8.67
N LEU A 21 14.95 2.65 -7.70
CA LEU A 21 14.71 3.54 -6.56
C LEU A 21 15.63 3.32 -5.36
N LYS A 22 16.53 2.34 -5.40
CA LYS A 22 17.40 1.99 -4.25
C LYS A 22 18.21 3.15 -3.67
N ASN A 23 18.53 4.16 -4.46
CA ASN A 23 19.29 5.34 -4.03
C ASN A 23 18.40 6.57 -3.79
N VAL A 24 17.11 6.50 -4.10
CA VAL A 24 16.15 7.57 -3.85
C VAL A 24 15.57 7.37 -2.46
N GLY A 25 15.75 8.34 -1.56
CA GLY A 25 15.24 8.23 -0.18
C GLY A 25 13.71 8.21 -0.12
N ALA A 26 13.15 7.56 0.88
CA ALA A 26 11.70 7.59 1.11
C ALA A 26 11.16 9.03 1.24
N ARG A 27 11.95 9.94 1.86
CA ARG A 27 11.68 11.37 1.94
C ARG A 27 11.57 12.01 0.55
N GLU A 28 12.55 11.77 -0.32
CA GLU A 28 12.58 12.32 -1.69
C GLU A 28 11.39 11.85 -2.52
N MET A 29 11.09 10.54 -2.47
CA MET A 29 9.91 9.97 -3.13
C MET A 29 8.63 10.63 -2.63
N GLY A 30 8.45 10.74 -1.31
CA GLY A 30 7.28 11.35 -0.70
C GLY A 30 7.09 12.82 -1.09
N VAL A 31 8.18 13.60 -1.11
CA VAL A 31 8.15 15.01 -1.53
C VAL A 31 7.73 15.15 -3.00
N CYS A 32 8.28 14.31 -3.87
CA CYS A 32 7.95 14.33 -5.30
C CYS A 32 6.47 14.05 -5.54
N VAL A 33 5.95 12.97 -4.92
CA VAL A 33 4.53 12.58 -5.07
C VAL A 33 3.59 13.60 -4.42
N LEU A 34 3.96 14.17 -3.25
CA LEU A 34 3.15 15.18 -2.58
C LEU A 34 3.04 16.48 -3.39
N LYS A 35 4.14 16.96 -3.98
CA LYS A 35 4.11 18.14 -4.85
C LYS A 35 3.22 17.94 -6.07
N ASP A 36 3.29 16.76 -6.69
CA ASP A 36 2.41 16.42 -7.82
C ASP A 36 0.94 16.28 -7.40
N ALA A 37 0.66 15.72 -6.22
CA ALA A 37 -0.70 15.64 -5.68
C ALA A 37 -1.29 17.03 -5.39
N LEU A 38 -0.49 17.96 -4.83
CA LEU A 38 -0.90 19.36 -4.64
C LEU A 38 -1.21 20.04 -5.98
N ASN A 39 -0.34 19.89 -6.96
CA ASN A 39 -0.58 20.43 -8.30
C ASN A 39 -1.86 19.86 -8.94
N ALA A 40 -2.06 18.55 -8.84
CA ALA A 40 -3.22 17.88 -9.40
C ALA A 40 -4.54 18.30 -8.73
N SER A 41 -4.52 18.60 -7.44
CA SER A 41 -5.68 19.10 -6.69
C SER A 41 -6.01 20.57 -6.94
N GLY A 42 -5.01 21.38 -7.34
CA GLY A 42 -5.11 22.83 -7.41
C GLY A 42 -4.95 23.53 -6.05
N LEU A 43 -4.62 22.80 -4.99
CA LEU A 43 -4.37 23.36 -3.65
C LEU A 43 -2.96 23.98 -3.57
N LYS A 44 -2.86 25.06 -2.79
CA LYS A 44 -1.58 25.60 -2.38
C LYS A 44 -1.06 24.85 -1.15
N PRO A 45 0.26 24.76 -0.93
CA PRO A 45 0.80 24.20 0.31
C PRO A 45 0.23 24.82 1.59
N SER A 46 -0.12 26.12 1.55
CA SER A 46 -0.73 26.84 2.68
C SER A 46 -2.15 26.42 3.02
N ASP A 47 -2.86 25.74 2.11
CA ASP A 47 -4.23 25.28 2.32
C ASP A 47 -4.30 23.97 3.13
N VAL A 48 -3.16 23.30 3.30
CA VAL A 48 -3.04 22.04 4.03
C VAL A 48 -2.96 22.29 5.53
N ASP A 49 -3.80 21.61 6.32
CA ASP A 49 -3.83 21.73 7.78
C ASP A 49 -2.87 20.74 8.46
N SER A 50 -2.80 19.50 7.97
CA SER A 50 -1.92 18.49 8.55
C SER A 50 -1.45 17.45 7.51
N VAL A 51 -0.39 16.70 7.88
CA VAL A 51 0.18 15.61 7.06
C VAL A 51 0.31 14.34 7.91
N ILE A 52 -0.31 13.23 7.46
CA ILE A 52 -0.26 11.94 8.15
C ILE A 52 0.24 10.87 7.19
N LEU A 53 1.43 10.33 7.41
CA LEU A 53 2.03 9.35 6.50
C LEU A 53 2.37 8.02 7.19
N GLY A 54 2.04 6.93 6.52
CA GLY A 54 2.50 5.60 6.88
C GLY A 54 3.96 5.38 6.51
N ASN A 55 4.71 4.78 7.43
CA ASN A 55 6.06 4.29 7.21
C ASN A 55 6.38 3.20 8.23
N VAL A 56 6.96 2.09 7.80
CA VAL A 56 7.26 0.93 8.65
C VAL A 56 8.74 0.90 9.01
N LEU A 57 9.61 0.99 8.03
CA LEU A 57 11.06 0.87 8.18
C LEU A 57 11.68 2.25 8.43
N GLY A 58 11.42 2.80 9.62
CA GLY A 58 11.80 4.16 9.99
C GLY A 58 13.23 4.33 10.49
N ALA A 59 13.96 3.24 10.73
CA ALA A 59 15.34 3.31 11.22
C ALA A 59 16.26 4.04 10.22
N GLY A 60 17.03 5.01 10.70
CA GLY A 60 17.95 5.79 9.86
C GLY A 60 17.32 6.90 9.03
N LEU A 61 15.99 7.07 9.03
CA LEU A 61 15.30 8.12 8.28
C LEU A 61 15.26 9.49 8.99
N GLY A 62 15.79 9.58 10.19
CA GLY A 62 15.70 10.77 11.04
C GLY A 62 14.36 10.87 11.76
N GLN A 63 14.11 12.04 12.36
CA GLN A 63 12.87 12.24 13.12
C GLN A 63 11.69 12.46 12.19
N ASN A 64 10.59 11.73 12.43
CA ASN A 64 9.27 11.99 11.84
C ASN A 64 9.30 12.28 10.33
N ILE A 65 9.39 11.23 9.52
CA ILE A 65 9.52 11.38 8.06
C ILE A 65 8.36 12.17 7.43
N ALA A 66 7.15 12.09 8.00
CA ALA A 66 6.01 12.88 7.51
C ALA A 66 6.28 14.39 7.66
N ARG A 67 6.90 14.80 8.78
CA ARG A 67 7.28 16.20 9.01
C ARG A 67 8.35 16.66 8.03
N GLN A 68 9.34 15.82 7.75
CA GLN A 68 10.38 16.13 6.78
C GLN A 68 9.79 16.34 5.38
N ILE A 69 8.92 15.44 4.94
CA ILE A 69 8.24 15.53 3.64
C ILE A 69 7.35 16.77 3.57
N GLN A 70 6.60 17.06 4.63
CA GLN A 70 5.75 18.24 4.74
C GLN A 70 6.53 19.54 4.45
N LEU A 71 7.63 19.75 5.16
CA LEU A 71 8.43 20.96 5.06
C LEU A 71 9.12 21.09 3.69
N ASP A 72 9.67 20.01 3.15
CA ASP A 72 10.32 20.00 1.84
C ASP A 72 9.33 20.18 0.67
N ALA A 73 8.06 19.81 0.89
CA ALA A 73 7.01 20.09 -0.08
C ALA A 73 6.50 21.52 -0.03
N GLY A 74 6.98 22.33 0.93
CA GLY A 74 6.63 23.74 1.08
C GLY A 74 5.38 24.03 1.91
N ILE A 75 4.83 23.02 2.61
CA ILE A 75 3.73 23.22 3.55
C ILE A 75 4.27 23.99 4.77
N PRO A 76 3.57 25.04 5.26
CA PRO A 76 4.07 25.91 6.32
C PRO A 76 4.43 25.17 7.61
N ASN A 77 5.39 25.72 8.34
CA ASN A 77 5.95 25.12 9.55
C ASN A 77 5.05 25.22 10.79
N ASP A 78 4.00 26.03 10.75
CA ASP A 78 2.95 26.11 11.76
C ASP A 78 1.92 24.97 11.65
N LYS A 79 1.97 24.18 10.58
CA LYS A 79 1.12 23.00 10.37
C LYS A 79 1.76 21.74 11.00
N ASN A 80 0.91 20.79 11.41
CA ASN A 80 1.36 19.56 12.05
C ASN A 80 1.60 18.40 11.06
N ALA A 81 2.48 17.47 11.46
CA ALA A 81 2.66 16.22 10.75
C ALA A 81 3.10 15.11 11.71
N PHE A 82 2.69 13.87 11.42
CA PHE A 82 3.18 12.68 12.13
C PHE A 82 3.15 11.44 11.25
N SER A 83 3.95 10.44 11.65
CA SER A 83 4.04 9.15 10.97
C SER A 83 3.28 8.07 11.74
N VAL A 84 2.72 7.10 11.00
CA VAL A 84 1.96 5.96 11.53
C VAL A 84 2.61 4.66 11.10
N ASN A 85 2.76 3.74 12.03
CA ASN A 85 3.14 2.35 11.74
C ASN A 85 2.02 1.40 12.16
N MET A 86 1.43 0.73 11.19
CA MET A 86 0.52 -0.39 11.33
C MET A 86 0.91 -1.46 10.28
N VAL A 87 2.20 -1.73 10.14
CA VAL A 87 2.78 -2.62 9.14
C VAL A 87 2.20 -2.31 7.74
N CYS A 88 1.72 -3.31 6.98
CA CYS A 88 1.14 -3.12 5.64
C CYS A 88 -0.04 -2.14 5.61
N GLY A 89 -0.76 -1.98 6.73
CA GLY A 89 -1.91 -1.09 6.89
C GLY A 89 -1.56 0.38 7.12
N SER A 90 -0.29 0.75 7.28
CA SER A 90 0.14 2.08 7.74
C SER A 90 -0.47 3.23 6.95
N SER A 91 -0.38 3.22 5.62
CA SER A 91 -0.93 4.30 4.80
C SER A 91 -2.46 4.32 4.76
N MET A 92 -3.13 3.17 4.81
CA MET A 92 -4.60 3.16 4.90
C MET A 92 -5.06 3.65 6.28
N LYS A 93 -4.31 3.34 7.35
CA LYS A 93 -4.57 3.90 8.69
C LYS A 93 -4.35 5.42 8.71
N ALA A 94 -3.33 5.91 8.02
CA ALA A 94 -3.11 7.35 7.84
C ALA A 94 -4.32 8.03 7.15
N ILE A 95 -4.89 7.39 6.12
CA ILE A 95 -6.11 7.88 5.44
C ILE A 95 -7.31 7.87 6.38
N GLN A 96 -7.48 6.82 7.20
CA GLN A 96 -8.54 6.78 8.20
C GLN A 96 -8.40 7.90 9.22
N LEU A 97 -7.20 8.11 9.77
CA LEU A 97 -6.95 9.19 10.75
C LEU A 97 -7.19 10.58 10.16
N ALA A 98 -6.81 10.79 8.90
CA ALA A 98 -7.08 12.02 8.16
C ALA A 98 -8.60 12.26 7.99
N HIS A 99 -9.33 11.22 7.60
CA HIS A 99 -10.79 11.25 7.51
C HIS A 99 -11.41 11.61 8.87
N ASP A 100 -10.98 10.94 9.94
CA ASP A 100 -11.53 11.15 11.28
C ASP A 100 -11.25 12.58 11.78
N ALA A 101 -10.06 13.14 11.51
CA ALA A 101 -9.72 14.53 11.84
C ALA A 101 -10.67 15.52 11.15
N ILE A 102 -10.97 15.31 9.86
CA ILE A 102 -11.90 16.17 9.11
C ILE A 102 -13.36 15.99 9.61
N MET A 103 -13.78 14.76 9.88
CA MET A 103 -15.11 14.48 10.39
C MET A 103 -15.37 15.14 11.75
N LEU A 104 -14.35 15.16 12.60
CA LEU A 104 -14.40 15.80 13.93
C LEU A 104 -14.23 17.33 13.87
N GLY A 105 -13.87 17.89 12.72
CA GLY A 105 -13.68 19.33 12.53
C GLY A 105 -12.37 19.87 13.08
N HIS A 106 -11.38 19.00 13.30
CA HIS A 106 -10.02 19.43 13.68
C HIS A 106 -9.26 20.03 12.49
N ASP A 107 -9.44 19.44 11.29
CA ASP A 107 -8.80 19.82 10.04
C ASP A 107 -9.85 19.94 8.92
N GLU A 108 -9.56 20.70 7.86
CA GLU A 108 -10.38 20.77 6.65
C GLU A 108 -9.70 20.12 5.45
N VAL A 109 -8.35 20.19 5.37
CA VAL A 109 -7.53 19.64 4.28
C VAL A 109 -6.37 18.85 4.87
N VAL A 110 -6.33 17.55 4.63
CA VAL A 110 -5.29 16.66 5.16
C VAL A 110 -4.60 15.91 4.04
N VAL A 111 -3.29 16.00 4.00
CA VAL A 111 -2.44 15.11 3.18
C VAL A 111 -2.21 13.82 3.94
N CYS A 112 -2.52 12.68 3.32
CA CYS A 112 -2.32 11.36 3.91
C CYS A 112 -1.78 10.37 2.87
N GLY A 113 -1.31 9.22 3.34
CA GLY A 113 -0.72 8.21 2.47
C GLY A 113 0.44 7.51 3.14
N GLY A 114 1.49 7.16 2.38
CA GLY A 114 2.65 6.52 2.94
C GLY A 114 3.83 6.44 2.00
N VAL A 115 4.98 6.18 2.58
CA VAL A 115 6.26 6.05 1.90
C VAL A 115 7.01 4.84 2.44
N GLU A 116 7.74 4.14 1.58
CA GLU A 116 8.63 3.06 1.99
C GLU A 116 9.81 2.94 1.02
N ASN A 117 11.01 2.80 1.58
CA ASN A 117 12.15 2.35 0.81
C ASN A 117 12.76 1.13 1.52
N MET A 118 12.32 -0.05 1.10
CA MET A 118 12.78 -1.32 1.67
C MET A 118 14.24 -1.61 1.29
N SER A 119 14.68 -1.11 0.13
CA SER A 119 16.06 -1.25 -0.35
C SER A 119 17.08 -0.51 0.54
N LYS A 120 16.65 0.50 1.31
CA LYS A 120 17.52 1.29 2.21
C LYS A 120 17.36 0.94 3.69
N ALA A 121 16.58 -0.07 4.02
CA ALA A 121 16.45 -0.53 5.40
C ALA A 121 17.81 -0.91 5.96
N PRO A 122 18.24 -0.36 7.11
CA PRO A 122 19.56 -0.62 7.65
C PRO A 122 19.64 -1.97 8.36
N TYR A 123 20.84 -2.48 8.53
CA TYR A 123 21.12 -3.54 9.49
C TYR A 123 21.30 -2.93 10.87
N LEU A 124 20.74 -3.57 11.91
CA LEU A 124 20.78 -3.13 13.30
C LEU A 124 21.71 -4.01 14.13
N SER A 125 22.42 -3.41 15.06
CA SER A 125 23.19 -4.14 16.07
C SER A 125 22.74 -3.72 17.46
N PHE A 126 22.13 -4.63 18.20
CA PHE A 126 21.69 -4.39 19.58
C PHE A 126 22.83 -4.41 20.60
N ASP A 127 23.95 -5.06 20.25
CA ASP A 127 25.10 -5.23 21.13
C ASP A 127 25.95 -3.95 21.32
N MET A 128 25.78 -2.94 20.41
CA MET A 128 26.75 -1.82 20.34
C MET A 128 26.47 -0.69 21.33
N ARG A 129 25.27 -0.57 21.91
CA ARG A 129 24.93 0.50 22.85
C ARG A 129 25.79 0.46 24.11
N GLU A 130 26.01 -0.72 24.65
CA GLU A 130 26.85 -0.95 25.83
C GLU A 130 28.28 -1.38 25.49
N GLY A 131 28.54 -1.62 24.21
CA GLY A 131 29.80 -2.17 23.69
C GLY A 131 29.89 -3.68 23.80
N LYS A 132 30.52 -4.33 22.84
CA LYS A 132 30.76 -5.78 22.85
C LYS A 132 32.07 -6.06 23.51
N ARG A 133 32.07 -6.55 24.77
CA ARG A 133 33.32 -6.79 25.56
C ARG A 133 34.15 -7.95 24.99
N MET A 134 33.51 -8.99 24.43
CA MET A 134 34.20 -10.19 23.92
C MET A 134 33.31 -10.92 22.92
N GLY A 135 33.89 -11.56 21.91
CA GLY A 135 33.18 -12.33 20.87
C GLY A 135 32.63 -11.49 19.74
N ASN A 136 31.89 -12.13 18.81
CA ASN A 136 31.32 -11.50 17.64
C ASN A 136 30.08 -10.67 17.98
N ALA A 137 29.89 -9.54 17.30
CA ALA A 137 28.63 -8.80 17.29
C ALA A 137 27.72 -9.28 16.15
N ASN A 138 26.43 -9.37 16.42
CA ASN A 138 25.44 -9.74 15.41
C ASN A 138 24.81 -8.48 14.80
N MET A 139 24.48 -8.57 13.52
CA MET A 139 23.67 -7.58 12.80
C MET A 139 22.39 -8.24 12.32
N ILE A 140 21.27 -7.54 12.51
CA ILE A 140 19.93 -8.00 12.14
C ILE A 140 19.42 -7.13 11.00
N ASP A 141 18.89 -7.75 9.94
CA ASP A 141 18.24 -7.04 8.85
C ASP A 141 16.90 -6.47 9.34
N SER A 142 16.82 -5.14 9.47
CA SER A 142 15.61 -4.47 9.96
C SER A 142 14.42 -4.64 9.02
N MET A 143 14.64 -4.81 7.74
CA MET A 143 13.57 -5.05 6.77
C MET A 143 12.84 -6.37 7.08
N ILE A 144 13.59 -7.42 7.38
CA ILE A 144 13.02 -8.70 7.76
C ILE A 144 12.43 -8.62 9.17
N HIS A 145 13.22 -8.17 10.14
CA HIS A 145 12.84 -8.19 11.54
C HIS A 145 11.61 -7.32 11.86
N ASP A 146 11.56 -6.10 11.33
CA ASP A 146 10.49 -5.13 11.65
C ASP A 146 9.33 -5.15 10.65
N GLY A 147 9.57 -5.63 9.42
CA GLY A 147 8.58 -5.58 8.34
C GLY A 147 8.01 -6.92 7.89
N LEU A 148 8.80 -8.02 7.95
CA LEU A 148 8.46 -9.29 7.32
C LEU A 148 8.49 -10.50 8.28
N TRP A 149 8.69 -10.28 9.56
CA TRP A 149 8.75 -11.32 10.61
C TRP A 149 7.50 -11.29 11.48
N ASP A 150 6.91 -12.45 11.72
CA ASP A 150 5.83 -12.59 12.71
C ASP A 150 6.44 -12.67 14.11
N ALA A 151 6.30 -11.59 14.88
CA ALA A 151 6.85 -11.49 16.23
C ALA A 151 6.16 -12.40 17.26
N PHE A 152 4.99 -12.95 16.94
CA PHE A 152 4.21 -13.81 17.85
C PHE A 152 4.59 -15.28 17.70
N ASN A 153 4.84 -15.71 16.47
CA ASN A 153 5.13 -17.10 16.13
C ASN A 153 6.59 -17.33 15.73
N ASP A 154 7.42 -16.29 15.70
CA ASP A 154 8.85 -16.32 15.43
C ASP A 154 9.21 -16.95 14.08
N TYR A 155 8.53 -16.49 13.01
CA TYR A 155 8.81 -16.93 11.64
C TYR A 155 8.49 -15.84 10.59
N HIS A 156 8.96 -16.06 9.36
CA HIS A 156 8.71 -15.14 8.25
C HIS A 156 7.23 -15.11 7.86
N MET A 157 6.68 -13.93 7.49
CA MET A 157 5.28 -13.73 7.05
C MET A 157 4.83 -14.72 5.96
N GLY A 158 5.73 -15.21 5.11
CA GLY A 158 5.41 -16.22 4.09
C GLY A 158 4.89 -17.54 4.65
N ILE A 159 5.25 -17.90 5.90
CA ILE A 159 4.70 -19.07 6.58
C ILE A 159 3.23 -18.89 6.91
N THR A 160 2.80 -17.66 7.24
CA THR A 160 1.36 -17.40 7.43
C THR A 160 0.55 -17.66 6.17
N ALA A 161 1.14 -17.40 4.99
CA ALA A 161 0.51 -17.71 3.71
C ALA A 161 0.43 -19.22 3.43
N ASP A 162 1.45 -19.99 3.79
CA ASP A 162 1.39 -21.46 3.74
C ASP A 162 0.31 -22.01 4.70
N ASN A 163 0.15 -21.40 5.90
CA ASN A 163 -0.90 -21.76 6.84
C ASN A 163 -2.29 -21.48 6.26
N VAL A 164 -2.48 -20.34 5.62
CA VAL A 164 -3.75 -20.01 4.91
C VAL A 164 -3.98 -21.00 3.76
N ALA A 165 -2.96 -21.32 2.96
CA ALA A 165 -3.08 -22.28 1.87
C ALA A 165 -3.56 -23.64 2.40
N GLN A 166 -3.01 -24.11 3.52
CA GLN A 166 -3.42 -25.34 4.17
C GLN A 166 -4.86 -25.27 4.72
N ALA A 167 -5.20 -24.21 5.45
CA ALA A 167 -6.52 -24.05 6.09
C ALA A 167 -7.66 -23.93 5.07
N TYR A 168 -7.40 -23.31 3.91
CA TYR A 168 -8.39 -23.07 2.86
C TYR A 168 -8.28 -24.04 1.68
N HIS A 169 -7.45 -25.09 1.79
CA HIS A 169 -7.23 -26.08 0.73
C HIS A 169 -6.91 -25.44 -0.62
N ILE A 170 -5.93 -24.52 -0.62
CA ILE A 170 -5.47 -23.82 -1.83
C ILE A 170 -4.20 -24.50 -2.32
N SER A 171 -4.27 -25.08 -3.50
CA SER A 171 -3.14 -25.79 -4.08
C SER A 171 -2.03 -24.85 -4.56
N ARG A 172 -0.85 -25.39 -4.81
CA ARG A 172 0.26 -24.66 -5.45
C ARG A 172 -0.14 -24.18 -6.85
N GLU A 173 -0.86 -25.00 -7.60
CA GLU A 173 -1.33 -24.66 -8.94
C GLU A 173 -2.32 -23.49 -8.93
N ASP A 174 -3.25 -23.44 -7.97
CA ASP A 174 -4.17 -22.32 -7.80
C ASP A 174 -3.39 -21.02 -7.56
N GLN A 175 -2.36 -21.08 -6.69
CA GLN A 175 -1.53 -19.93 -6.37
C GLN A 175 -0.73 -19.42 -7.59
N ASP A 176 -0.13 -20.33 -8.35
CA ASP A 176 0.64 -19.99 -9.54
C ASP A 176 -0.27 -19.44 -10.66
N ASN A 177 -1.46 -20.01 -10.83
CA ASN A 177 -2.48 -19.48 -11.75
C ASN A 177 -2.92 -18.06 -11.37
N PHE A 178 -3.19 -17.82 -10.08
CA PHE A 178 -3.54 -16.49 -9.58
C PHE A 178 -2.43 -15.47 -9.84
N ALA A 179 -1.18 -15.86 -9.55
CA ALA A 179 -0.02 -15.02 -9.78
C ALA A 179 0.17 -14.68 -11.26
N LEU A 180 0.00 -15.66 -12.15
CA LEU A 180 0.04 -15.43 -13.60
C LEU A 180 -1.02 -14.42 -14.03
N GLN A 181 -2.27 -14.57 -13.55
CA GLN A 181 -3.35 -13.62 -13.89
C GLN A 181 -3.03 -12.20 -13.41
N SER A 182 -2.45 -12.03 -12.22
CA SER A 182 -2.01 -10.72 -11.73
C SER A 182 -0.97 -10.10 -12.68
N GLN A 183 0.03 -10.87 -13.12
CA GLN A 183 1.06 -10.41 -14.07
C GLN A 183 0.44 -10.01 -15.44
N LEU A 184 -0.46 -10.84 -15.98
CA LEU A 184 -1.11 -10.57 -17.26
C LEU A 184 -1.98 -9.31 -17.20
N LYS A 185 -2.76 -9.13 -16.13
CA LYS A 185 -3.58 -7.92 -15.91
C LYS A 185 -2.69 -6.67 -15.80
N ALA A 186 -1.58 -6.73 -15.03
CA ALA A 186 -0.66 -5.61 -14.89
C ALA A 186 0.00 -5.24 -16.22
N ARG A 187 0.46 -6.23 -16.98
CA ARG A 187 1.05 -5.99 -18.31
C ARG A 187 0.05 -5.37 -19.27
N ALA A 188 -1.19 -5.85 -19.28
CA ALA A 188 -2.26 -5.27 -20.10
C ALA A 188 -2.57 -3.83 -19.69
N ALA A 189 -2.60 -3.51 -18.40
CA ALA A 189 -2.82 -2.16 -17.89
C ALA A 189 -1.69 -1.21 -18.26
N ILE A 190 -0.43 -1.64 -18.17
CA ILE A 190 0.76 -0.87 -18.57
C ILE A 190 0.70 -0.58 -20.08
N ASN A 191 0.46 -1.60 -20.91
CA ASN A 191 0.38 -1.44 -22.36
C ASN A 191 -0.77 -0.50 -22.77
N ALA A 192 -1.89 -0.54 -22.05
CA ALA A 192 -3.02 0.37 -22.23
C ALA A 192 -2.82 1.75 -21.56
N LYS A 193 -1.65 2.00 -20.95
CA LYS A 193 -1.28 3.26 -20.28
C LYS A 193 -2.23 3.65 -19.15
N LYS A 194 -2.86 2.67 -18.50
CA LYS A 194 -3.87 2.92 -17.46
C LYS A 194 -3.30 3.60 -16.21
N PHE A 195 -2.01 3.44 -15.92
CA PHE A 195 -1.34 4.02 -14.75
C PHE A 195 -0.77 5.43 -14.97
N GLN A 196 -0.88 6.00 -16.19
CA GLN A 196 -0.24 7.27 -16.53
C GLN A 196 -0.72 8.45 -15.67
N GLU A 197 -2.03 8.51 -15.35
CA GLU A 197 -2.59 9.61 -14.56
C GLU A 197 -2.29 9.49 -13.06
N GLU A 198 -2.01 8.28 -12.57
CA GLU A 198 -1.75 8.04 -11.15
C GLU A 198 -0.27 8.12 -10.78
N ILE A 199 0.64 7.83 -11.73
CA ILE A 199 2.08 7.78 -11.49
C ILE A 199 2.71 9.16 -11.63
N THR A 200 3.38 9.60 -10.56
CA THR A 200 4.28 10.75 -10.53
C THR A 200 5.66 10.33 -11.03
N PRO A 201 6.19 10.89 -12.11
CA PRO A 201 7.56 10.62 -12.55
C PRO A 201 8.59 11.09 -11.52
N ILE A 202 9.62 10.28 -11.27
CA ILE A 202 10.74 10.63 -10.40
C ILE A 202 12.01 10.76 -11.23
N GLU A 203 12.67 11.90 -11.14
CA GLU A 203 13.97 12.13 -11.78
C GLU A 203 15.09 11.54 -10.92
N ILE A 204 15.89 10.65 -11.49
CA ILE A 204 16.99 9.98 -10.81
C ILE A 204 18.30 10.41 -11.46
N ALA A 205 19.09 11.18 -10.73
CA ALA A 205 20.43 11.56 -11.17
C ALA A 205 21.38 10.36 -11.07
N ASN A 206 22.15 10.11 -12.13
CA ASN A 206 23.20 9.11 -12.15
C ASN A 206 24.43 9.64 -12.90
N LYS A 207 25.53 8.86 -12.95
CA LYS A 207 26.79 9.26 -13.59
C LYS A 207 26.66 9.58 -15.09
N LYS A 208 25.58 9.13 -15.76
CA LYS A 208 25.34 9.31 -17.19
C LYS A 208 24.29 10.38 -17.49
N GLY A 209 23.73 11.03 -16.47
CA GLY A 209 22.69 12.07 -16.59
C GLY A 209 21.49 11.80 -15.70
N VAL A 210 20.31 12.31 -16.10
CA VAL A 210 19.05 12.10 -15.40
C VAL A 210 18.23 11.06 -16.13
N VAL A 211 17.71 10.08 -15.37
CA VAL A 211 16.74 9.09 -15.85
C VAL A 211 15.39 9.39 -15.19
N VAL A 212 14.33 9.40 -15.99
CA VAL A 212 12.96 9.59 -15.48
C VAL A 212 12.34 8.23 -15.22
N PHE A 213 12.13 7.90 -13.94
CA PHE A 213 11.45 6.70 -13.48
C PHE A 213 9.94 6.94 -13.41
N LYS A 214 9.17 6.33 -14.30
CA LYS A 214 7.74 6.61 -14.52
C LYS A 214 6.87 5.38 -14.83
N GLU A 215 7.42 4.20 -14.69
CA GLU A 215 6.73 2.93 -14.94
C GLU A 215 7.10 1.92 -13.86
N ASP A 216 6.12 1.12 -13.42
CA ASP A 216 6.33 0.08 -12.42
C ASP A 216 7.38 -0.92 -12.92
N GLU A 217 8.43 -1.12 -12.13
CA GLU A 217 9.61 -1.91 -12.52
C GLU A 217 9.44 -3.41 -12.23
N TYR A 218 8.51 -3.76 -11.34
CA TYR A 218 8.40 -5.12 -10.83
C TYR A 218 7.61 -6.10 -11.72
N PRO A 219 6.65 -5.69 -12.60
CA PRO A 219 5.92 -6.61 -13.47
C PRO A 219 6.84 -7.43 -14.38
N ARG A 220 6.61 -8.73 -14.45
CA ARG A 220 7.45 -9.71 -15.15
C ARG A 220 6.66 -10.47 -16.20
N ASP A 221 7.30 -10.79 -17.32
CA ASP A 221 6.79 -11.78 -18.24
C ASP A 221 7.09 -13.17 -17.66
N THR A 222 6.04 -13.97 -17.45
CA THR A 222 6.14 -15.30 -16.83
C THR A 222 5.12 -16.26 -17.44
N THR A 223 5.32 -17.54 -17.19
CA THR A 223 4.41 -18.62 -17.61
C THR A 223 4.16 -19.58 -16.45
N LEU A 224 3.09 -20.38 -16.51
CA LEU A 224 2.82 -21.40 -15.49
C LEU A 224 3.98 -22.37 -15.34
N GLU A 225 4.59 -22.76 -16.46
CA GLU A 225 5.78 -23.63 -16.43
C GLU A 225 6.96 -23.01 -15.66
N SER A 226 7.17 -21.70 -15.82
CA SER A 226 8.23 -20.98 -15.11
C SER A 226 7.92 -20.88 -13.61
N LEU A 227 6.68 -20.60 -13.26
CA LEU A 227 6.21 -20.54 -11.87
C LEU A 227 6.30 -21.90 -11.19
N ALA A 228 5.86 -22.97 -11.86
CA ALA A 228 5.89 -24.33 -11.33
C ALA A 228 7.31 -24.83 -10.97
N LYS A 229 8.36 -24.32 -11.65
CA LYS A 229 9.77 -24.66 -11.36
C LYS A 229 10.33 -24.00 -10.10
N LEU A 230 9.65 -22.99 -9.56
CA LEU A 230 10.11 -22.27 -8.37
C LEU A 230 9.98 -23.16 -7.11
N LYS A 231 11.01 -23.15 -6.29
CA LYS A 231 10.98 -23.85 -5.01
C LYS A 231 10.19 -23.07 -3.97
N PRO A 232 9.59 -23.75 -2.97
CA PRO A 232 9.05 -23.08 -1.80
C PRO A 232 10.08 -22.15 -1.17
N ALA A 233 9.66 -20.92 -0.79
CA ALA A 233 10.57 -19.90 -0.34
C ALA A 233 10.70 -19.84 1.20
N PHE A 234 9.69 -20.25 1.94
CA PHE A 234 9.60 -20.02 3.38
C PHE A 234 9.56 -21.30 4.22
N LYS A 235 9.02 -22.38 3.69
CA LYS A 235 8.88 -23.67 4.36
C LYS A 235 9.29 -24.77 3.39
N LYS A 236 10.05 -25.77 3.85
CA LYS A 236 10.60 -26.85 2.99
C LYS A 236 9.51 -27.57 2.17
N ASP A 237 8.37 -27.84 2.78
CA ASP A 237 7.23 -28.54 2.17
C ASP A 237 6.06 -27.57 1.93
N GLY A 238 6.36 -26.27 1.77
CA GLY A 238 5.37 -25.22 1.52
C GLY A 238 4.98 -25.14 0.05
N SER A 239 3.98 -24.30 -0.23
CA SER A 239 3.48 -24.01 -1.57
C SER A 239 3.76 -22.57 -2.01
N VAL A 240 4.14 -21.70 -1.06
CA VAL A 240 4.41 -20.28 -1.29
C VAL A 240 5.82 -20.08 -1.86
N THR A 241 5.92 -19.37 -2.97
CA THR A 241 7.17 -19.13 -3.69
C THR A 241 7.39 -17.64 -3.94
N ALA A 242 8.57 -17.27 -4.40
CA ALA A 242 8.82 -15.90 -4.87
C ALA A 242 7.97 -15.50 -6.09
N GLY A 243 7.38 -16.46 -6.81
CA GLY A 243 6.54 -16.20 -7.98
C GLY A 243 5.08 -15.93 -7.64
N ASN A 244 4.58 -16.48 -6.51
CA ASN A 244 3.21 -16.32 -6.07
C ASN A 244 3.09 -15.49 -4.77
N SER A 245 4.12 -14.70 -4.48
CA SER A 245 4.21 -13.70 -3.41
C SER A 245 4.45 -12.30 -4.00
N SER A 246 4.06 -11.27 -3.27
CA SER A 246 4.47 -9.90 -3.58
C SER A 246 5.98 -9.71 -3.41
N GLY A 247 6.53 -8.70 -4.04
CA GLY A 247 7.94 -8.35 -3.93
C GLY A 247 8.28 -7.52 -2.71
N ILE A 248 9.58 -7.37 -2.50
CA ILE A 248 10.18 -6.33 -1.67
C ILE A 248 10.36 -5.11 -2.58
N ASN A 249 9.78 -3.98 -2.22
CA ASN A 249 9.63 -2.86 -3.14
C ASN A 249 9.81 -1.50 -2.47
N ASP A 250 10.09 -0.50 -3.30
CA ASP A 250 10.23 0.89 -2.92
C ASP A 250 9.11 1.72 -3.57
N GLY A 251 8.54 2.68 -2.83
CA GLY A 251 7.48 3.52 -3.38
C GLY A 251 6.86 4.50 -2.40
N ALA A 252 6.08 5.43 -2.96
CA ALA A 252 5.31 6.42 -2.22
C ALA A 252 3.91 6.55 -2.82
N SER A 253 2.91 6.81 -1.96
CA SER A 253 1.53 7.03 -2.40
C SER A 253 0.89 8.08 -1.51
N ILE A 254 0.33 9.13 -2.12
CA ILE A 254 -0.23 10.30 -1.44
C ILE A 254 -1.67 10.51 -1.89
N ILE A 255 -2.53 10.77 -0.93
CA ILE A 255 -3.93 11.13 -1.12
C ILE A 255 -4.18 12.44 -0.38
N ILE A 256 -4.96 13.33 -0.96
CA ILE A 256 -5.40 14.55 -0.28
C ILE A 256 -6.90 14.43 -0.02
N LEU A 257 -7.25 14.50 1.26
CA LEU A 257 -8.63 14.55 1.73
C LEU A 257 -9.03 15.98 2.05
N CYS A 258 -10.27 16.30 1.74
CA CYS A 258 -10.84 17.61 2.01
C CYS A 258 -12.27 17.50 2.55
N ASN A 259 -12.64 18.42 3.44
CA ASN A 259 -14.04 18.62 3.78
C ASN A 259 -14.83 19.00 2.51
N ALA A 260 -15.97 18.37 2.26
CA ALA A 260 -16.72 18.57 1.01
C ALA A 260 -17.15 20.03 0.80
N LYS A 261 -17.56 20.74 1.87
CA LYS A 261 -17.92 22.17 1.78
C LYS A 261 -16.71 23.03 1.43
N LYS A 262 -15.56 22.72 2.02
CA LYS A 262 -14.29 23.39 1.71
C LYS A 262 -13.86 23.16 0.26
N ALA A 263 -13.97 21.91 -0.20
CA ALA A 263 -13.67 21.55 -1.59
C ALA A 263 -14.56 22.33 -2.56
N GLN A 264 -15.86 22.40 -2.27
CA GLN A 264 -16.81 23.21 -3.05
C GLN A 264 -16.46 24.69 -3.05
N ALA A 265 -16.15 25.27 -1.89
CA ALA A 265 -15.79 26.68 -1.74
C ALA A 265 -14.51 27.05 -2.51
N LEU A 266 -13.56 26.11 -2.60
CA LEU A 266 -12.30 26.26 -3.36
C LEU A 266 -12.44 25.86 -4.84
N GLY A 267 -13.60 25.36 -5.27
CA GLY A 267 -13.84 24.91 -6.65
C GLY A 267 -13.01 23.67 -7.03
N LEU A 268 -12.65 22.83 -6.08
CA LEU A 268 -11.82 21.64 -6.32
C LEU A 268 -12.62 20.53 -7.00
N LYS A 269 -11.98 19.81 -7.90
CA LYS A 269 -12.53 18.57 -8.47
C LYS A 269 -12.40 17.44 -7.44
N THR A 270 -13.50 16.73 -7.21
CA THR A 270 -13.52 15.57 -6.31
C THR A 270 -13.40 14.28 -7.11
N MET A 271 -12.59 13.35 -6.63
CA MET A 271 -12.45 12.01 -7.23
C MET A 271 -13.48 11.03 -6.68
N ALA A 272 -13.72 11.07 -5.36
CA ALA A 272 -14.71 10.24 -4.68
C ALA A 272 -14.99 10.79 -3.28
N THR A 273 -16.10 10.34 -2.69
CA THR A 273 -16.42 10.50 -1.27
C THR A 273 -15.97 9.24 -0.51
N ILE A 274 -15.35 9.40 0.66
CA ILE A 274 -15.10 8.29 1.56
C ILE A 274 -16.38 7.94 2.32
N ARG A 275 -16.86 6.71 2.16
CA ARG A 275 -18.07 6.21 2.82
C ARG A 275 -17.81 5.70 4.22
N GLY A 276 -16.66 5.05 4.42
CA GLY A 276 -16.27 4.54 5.73
C GLY A 276 -15.11 3.55 5.68
N PHE A 277 -14.73 3.12 6.88
CA PHE A 277 -13.63 2.18 7.11
C PHE A 277 -14.10 0.98 7.90
N GLY A 278 -13.44 -0.15 7.70
CA GLY A 278 -13.60 -1.36 8.48
C GLY A 278 -12.26 -1.89 8.96
N LEU A 279 -12.25 -2.39 10.19
CA LEU A 279 -11.12 -3.06 10.80
C LEU A 279 -11.49 -4.52 11.03
N GLY A 280 -10.55 -5.42 10.83
CA GLY A 280 -10.68 -6.84 11.12
C GLY A 280 -9.52 -7.32 11.96
N GLY A 281 -9.75 -8.36 12.76
CA GLY A 281 -8.71 -9.05 13.52
C GLY A 281 -8.92 -10.56 13.44
N CYS A 282 -7.83 -11.31 13.38
CA CYS A 282 -7.79 -12.77 13.38
C CYS A 282 -6.51 -13.26 14.08
N SER A 283 -6.32 -14.56 14.14
CA SER A 283 -5.06 -15.12 14.64
C SER A 283 -3.88 -14.70 13.74
N PRO A 284 -2.72 -14.26 14.31
CA PRO A 284 -1.56 -13.82 13.54
C PRO A 284 -1.08 -14.85 12.51
N ASP A 285 -1.15 -16.14 12.83
CA ASP A 285 -0.69 -17.24 11.98
C ASP A 285 -1.48 -17.41 10.67
N ILE A 286 -2.68 -16.81 10.57
CA ILE A 286 -3.51 -16.77 9.37
C ILE A 286 -3.92 -15.33 9.01
N MET A 287 -3.06 -14.33 9.27
CA MET A 287 -3.34 -12.91 9.07
C MET A 287 -3.92 -12.58 7.68
N GLY A 288 -3.63 -13.41 6.70
CA GLY A 288 -4.03 -13.21 5.30
C GLY A 288 -5.53 -13.15 5.06
N ILE A 289 -6.37 -13.73 5.95
CA ILE A 289 -7.83 -13.70 5.80
C ILE A 289 -8.47 -12.43 6.35
N CYS A 290 -7.76 -11.62 7.13
CA CYS A 290 -8.33 -10.45 7.80
C CYS A 290 -8.99 -9.41 6.88
N PRO A 291 -8.63 -9.26 5.58
CA PRO A 291 -9.38 -8.41 4.66
C PRO A 291 -10.86 -8.77 4.56
N SER A 292 -11.21 -10.07 4.60
CA SER A 292 -12.62 -10.51 4.54
C SER A 292 -13.42 -10.00 5.74
N ILE A 293 -12.82 -10.04 6.94
CA ILE A 293 -13.41 -9.54 8.18
C ILE A 293 -13.54 -8.01 8.13
N ALA A 294 -12.47 -7.33 7.69
CA ALA A 294 -12.46 -5.87 7.58
C ALA A 294 -13.51 -5.36 6.59
N ILE A 295 -13.69 -6.02 5.44
CA ILE A 295 -14.71 -5.68 4.45
C ILE A 295 -16.12 -5.90 5.02
N LYS A 296 -16.40 -7.06 5.62
CA LYS A 296 -17.70 -7.35 6.25
C LYS A 296 -18.06 -6.28 7.32
N ASN A 297 -17.09 -5.91 8.15
CA ASN A 297 -17.28 -4.87 9.17
C ASN A 297 -17.50 -3.48 8.54
N ASN A 298 -16.77 -3.14 7.49
CA ASN A 298 -16.95 -1.87 6.78
C ASN A 298 -18.35 -1.78 6.17
N LEU A 299 -18.78 -2.79 5.41
CA LEU A 299 -20.09 -2.83 4.79
C LEU A 299 -21.22 -2.68 5.81
N LYS A 300 -21.10 -3.32 6.98
CA LYS A 300 -22.01 -3.14 8.10
C LYS A 300 -22.03 -1.69 8.58
N ASN A 301 -20.86 -1.04 8.73
CA ASN A 301 -20.74 0.33 9.20
C ASN A 301 -21.38 1.33 8.23
N VAL A 302 -21.17 1.13 6.91
CA VAL A 302 -21.71 2.01 5.87
C VAL A 302 -23.12 1.63 5.40
N LYS A 303 -23.69 0.54 5.95
CA LYS A 303 -25.03 0.00 5.61
C LYS A 303 -25.17 -0.36 4.14
N MET A 304 -24.14 -1.00 3.58
CA MET A 304 -24.10 -1.51 2.21
C MET A 304 -23.96 -3.04 2.20
N ASN A 305 -24.31 -3.65 1.08
CA ASN A 305 -24.09 -5.07 0.81
C ASN A 305 -22.88 -5.27 -0.08
N LEU A 306 -22.35 -6.48 -0.11
CA LEU A 306 -21.19 -6.82 -0.96
C LEU A 306 -21.47 -6.55 -2.44
N ASN A 307 -22.69 -6.81 -2.90
CA ASN A 307 -23.13 -6.62 -4.29
C ASN A 307 -23.28 -5.14 -4.70
N ASP A 308 -23.24 -4.21 -3.75
CA ASP A 308 -23.26 -2.77 -4.04
C ASP A 308 -21.87 -2.28 -4.49
N ILE A 309 -20.81 -3.09 -4.28
CA ILE A 309 -19.45 -2.77 -4.66
C ILE A 309 -19.18 -3.19 -6.11
N ASN A 310 -18.79 -2.24 -6.93
CA ASN A 310 -18.52 -2.47 -8.35
C ASN A 310 -17.08 -2.93 -8.62
N LEU A 311 -16.11 -2.44 -7.84
CA LEU A 311 -14.68 -2.77 -7.98
C LEU A 311 -14.02 -2.98 -6.62
N PHE A 312 -13.10 -3.94 -6.59
CA PHE A 312 -12.24 -4.20 -5.43
C PHE A 312 -10.77 -4.05 -5.81
N GLU A 313 -10.00 -3.41 -4.94
CA GLU A 313 -8.54 -3.49 -4.89
C GLU A 313 -8.12 -4.18 -3.59
N LEU A 314 -7.77 -5.45 -3.67
CA LEU A 314 -7.30 -6.26 -2.56
C LEU A 314 -5.78 -6.42 -2.67
N ASN A 315 -5.04 -6.03 -1.64
CA ASN A 315 -3.59 -6.16 -1.69
C ASN A 315 -3.17 -7.64 -1.75
N GLU A 316 -2.41 -7.99 -2.78
CA GLU A 316 -1.93 -9.35 -3.02
C GLU A 316 -0.58 -9.55 -2.31
N ALA A 317 -0.58 -9.63 -0.97
CA ALA A 317 0.64 -9.97 -0.24
C ALA A 317 1.14 -11.37 -0.64
N PHE A 318 0.20 -12.30 -0.80
CA PHE A 318 0.42 -13.67 -1.26
C PHE A 318 -0.79 -14.15 -2.08
N ALA A 319 -0.56 -15.00 -3.07
CA ALA A 319 -1.65 -15.59 -3.86
C ALA A 319 -2.59 -16.42 -2.99
N ALA A 320 -2.06 -17.25 -2.07
CA ALA A 320 -2.84 -18.04 -1.14
C ALA A 320 -3.81 -17.18 -0.32
N GLN A 321 -3.32 -16.07 0.22
CA GLN A 321 -4.11 -15.12 0.99
C GLN A 321 -5.21 -14.48 0.14
N SER A 322 -4.88 -14.06 -1.08
CA SER A 322 -5.85 -13.42 -1.98
C SER A 322 -6.97 -14.38 -2.38
N ILE A 323 -6.63 -15.62 -2.72
CA ILE A 323 -7.60 -16.67 -3.05
C ILE A 323 -8.51 -16.98 -1.85
N ALA A 324 -7.95 -17.06 -0.63
CA ALA A 324 -8.74 -17.28 0.58
C ALA A 324 -9.78 -16.17 0.80
N VAL A 325 -9.40 -14.90 0.62
CA VAL A 325 -10.31 -13.75 0.75
C VAL A 325 -11.40 -13.82 -0.33
N LEU A 326 -11.06 -14.15 -1.57
CA LEU A 326 -12.05 -14.33 -2.64
C LEU A 326 -13.06 -15.42 -2.31
N LYS A 327 -12.61 -16.58 -1.78
CA LYS A 327 -13.47 -17.68 -1.35
C LYS A 327 -14.39 -17.29 -0.18
N GLU A 328 -13.83 -16.64 0.85
CA GLU A 328 -14.56 -16.20 2.05
C GLU A 328 -15.68 -15.21 1.78
N LEU A 329 -15.51 -14.39 0.74
CA LEU A 329 -16.46 -13.35 0.35
C LEU A 329 -17.28 -13.74 -0.91
N GLU A 330 -17.02 -14.92 -1.49
CA GLU A 330 -17.65 -15.36 -2.74
C GLU A 330 -17.53 -14.29 -3.86
N LEU A 331 -16.38 -13.60 -3.93
CA LEU A 331 -16.18 -12.50 -4.86
C LEU A 331 -15.98 -13.00 -6.29
N ASN A 332 -16.59 -12.28 -7.23
CA ASN A 332 -16.29 -12.44 -8.64
C ASN A 332 -14.86 -11.92 -8.93
N PRO A 333 -13.91 -12.75 -9.37
CA PRO A 333 -12.53 -12.32 -9.61
C PRO A 333 -12.38 -11.30 -10.75
N ASN A 334 -13.41 -11.12 -11.58
CA ASN A 334 -13.38 -10.16 -12.70
C ASN A 334 -13.52 -8.69 -12.25
N ILE A 335 -14.01 -8.45 -11.03
CA ILE A 335 -14.11 -7.10 -10.45
C ILE A 335 -13.02 -6.83 -9.41
N VAL A 336 -12.06 -7.75 -9.27
CA VAL A 336 -10.98 -7.66 -8.29
C VAL A 336 -9.65 -7.46 -9.00
N ASN A 337 -8.89 -6.43 -8.57
CA ASN A 337 -7.55 -6.13 -9.10
C ASN A 337 -7.52 -6.21 -10.63
N VAL A 338 -8.41 -5.46 -11.25
CA VAL A 338 -8.63 -5.52 -12.72
C VAL A 338 -7.41 -5.05 -13.53
N ASN A 339 -6.47 -4.39 -12.87
CA ASN A 339 -5.20 -3.94 -13.44
C ASN A 339 -3.98 -4.70 -12.88
N GLY A 340 -4.19 -5.87 -12.28
CA GLY A 340 -3.16 -6.59 -11.53
C GLY A 340 -2.97 -6.03 -10.11
N GLY A 341 -2.37 -6.81 -9.22
CA GLY A 341 -2.15 -6.42 -7.83
C GLY A 341 -0.68 -6.52 -7.42
N ALA A 342 -0.41 -6.62 -6.12
CA ALA A 342 0.93 -6.50 -5.56
C ALA A 342 1.90 -7.62 -5.98
N ILE A 343 1.42 -8.81 -6.38
CA ILE A 343 2.27 -9.86 -6.93
C ILE A 343 2.95 -9.39 -8.21
N ALA A 344 2.27 -8.58 -9.01
CA ALA A 344 2.81 -8.01 -10.24
C ALA A 344 3.40 -6.63 -10.05
N ILE A 345 2.69 -5.72 -9.37
CA ILE A 345 3.06 -4.30 -9.24
C ILE A 345 4.08 -4.09 -8.11
N GLY A 346 3.96 -4.84 -7.01
CA GLY A 346 4.83 -4.72 -5.85
C GLY A 346 4.12 -4.25 -4.58
N HIS A 347 4.83 -4.39 -3.43
CA HIS A 347 4.29 -4.15 -2.09
C HIS A 347 5.25 -3.31 -1.22
N PRO A 348 5.44 -2.02 -1.48
CA PRO A 348 6.14 -1.12 -0.56
C PRO A 348 5.30 -0.96 0.71
N ILE A 349 5.64 -1.71 1.78
CA ILE A 349 4.73 -2.04 2.88
C ILE A 349 4.02 -0.82 3.49
N GLY A 350 4.75 0.22 3.85
CA GLY A 350 4.16 1.43 4.46
C GLY A 350 3.32 2.28 3.50
N ALA A 351 3.50 2.13 2.18
CA ALA A 351 2.78 2.88 1.15
C ALA A 351 1.60 2.12 0.53
N SER A 352 1.50 0.80 0.76
CA SER A 352 0.63 -0.09 -0.02
C SER A 352 -0.86 0.18 0.15
N GLY A 353 -1.33 0.53 1.36
CA GLY A 353 -2.74 0.83 1.58
C GLY A 353 -3.23 2.04 0.76
N ALA A 354 -2.41 3.09 0.65
CA ALA A 354 -2.69 4.23 -0.22
C ALA A 354 -2.51 3.84 -1.70
N ARG A 355 -1.50 3.02 -2.05
CA ARG A 355 -1.26 2.57 -3.43
C ARG A 355 -2.50 1.89 -4.02
N ILE A 356 -3.10 0.95 -3.29
CA ILE A 356 -4.29 0.25 -3.77
C ILE A 356 -5.48 1.20 -3.92
N LEU A 357 -5.66 2.14 -2.99
CA LEU A 357 -6.74 3.13 -3.09
C LEU A 357 -6.52 4.12 -4.26
N VAL A 358 -5.28 4.54 -4.53
CA VAL A 358 -4.95 5.37 -5.70
C VAL A 358 -5.37 4.66 -6.99
N THR A 359 -4.96 3.40 -7.18
CA THR A 359 -5.30 2.62 -8.37
C THR A 359 -6.81 2.40 -8.50
N LEU A 360 -7.51 2.09 -7.39
CA LEU A 360 -8.97 1.95 -7.36
C LEU A 360 -9.68 3.23 -7.85
N LEU A 361 -9.32 4.38 -7.29
CA LEU A 361 -9.93 5.68 -7.64
C LEU A 361 -9.76 6.03 -9.13
N HIS A 362 -8.58 5.79 -9.67
CA HIS A 362 -8.31 6.03 -11.08
C HIS A 362 -9.04 5.04 -12.00
N GLU A 363 -9.16 3.76 -11.62
CA GLU A 363 -9.95 2.79 -12.39
C GLU A 363 -11.43 3.10 -12.34
N MET A 364 -11.98 3.43 -11.17
CA MET A 364 -13.38 3.87 -11.04
C MET A 364 -13.69 5.04 -11.96
N LYS A 365 -12.84 6.09 -11.95
CA LYS A 365 -12.97 7.25 -12.83
C LYS A 365 -12.97 6.86 -14.31
N ARG A 366 -12.10 5.93 -14.72
CA ARG A 366 -11.93 5.50 -16.10
C ARG A 366 -13.09 4.62 -16.59
N SER A 367 -13.59 3.74 -15.73
CA SER A 367 -14.64 2.78 -16.05
C SER A 367 -16.05 3.26 -15.74
N GLY A 368 -16.20 4.41 -15.07
CA GLY A 368 -17.50 4.97 -14.68
C GLY A 368 -18.20 4.18 -13.57
N HIS A 369 -17.46 3.41 -12.77
CA HIS A 369 -18.01 2.66 -11.64
C HIS A 369 -18.24 3.55 -10.42
N GLY A 370 -19.41 3.40 -9.78
CA GLY A 370 -19.85 4.28 -8.69
C GLY A 370 -19.23 3.95 -7.34
N VAL A 371 -19.08 2.66 -6.98
CA VAL A 371 -18.64 2.25 -5.64
C VAL A 371 -17.45 1.31 -5.71
N GLY A 372 -16.43 1.59 -4.91
CA GLY A 372 -15.22 0.77 -4.82
C GLY A 372 -14.82 0.46 -3.38
N CYS A 373 -14.13 -0.66 -3.20
CA CYS A 373 -13.59 -1.08 -1.92
C CYS A 373 -12.12 -1.44 -2.05
N ALA A 374 -11.25 -0.82 -1.24
CA ALA A 374 -9.87 -1.24 -1.10
C ALA A 374 -9.65 -1.90 0.27
N SER A 375 -8.88 -3.01 0.30
CA SER A 375 -8.58 -3.72 1.55
C SER A 375 -7.23 -4.42 1.51
N LEU A 376 -6.63 -4.61 2.69
CA LEU A 376 -5.35 -5.30 2.84
C LEU A 376 -5.27 -6.05 4.17
N CYS A 377 -4.49 -7.14 4.17
CA CYS A 377 -4.04 -7.81 5.37
C CYS A 377 -2.85 -7.07 5.99
N VAL A 378 -2.67 -7.27 7.27
CA VAL A 378 -1.66 -6.60 8.08
C VAL A 378 -1.00 -7.62 9.01
N GLY A 379 0.32 -7.61 9.05
CA GLY A 379 1.09 -8.46 9.97
C GLY A 379 0.59 -8.33 11.42
N GLY A 380 0.59 -9.44 12.15
CA GLY A 380 0.03 -9.52 13.50
C GLY A 380 -1.48 -9.82 13.54
N GLY A 381 -2.07 -10.26 12.44
CA GLY A 381 -3.47 -10.74 12.42
C GLY A 381 -4.50 -9.62 12.32
N GLN A 382 -4.25 -8.59 11.52
CA GLN A 382 -5.16 -7.48 11.33
C GLN A 382 -5.53 -7.25 9.86
N GLY A 383 -6.58 -6.50 9.60
CA GLY A 383 -7.01 -6.07 8.26
C GLY A 383 -7.70 -4.72 8.29
N LEU A 384 -7.57 -3.99 7.22
CA LEU A 384 -8.26 -2.71 7.01
C LEU A 384 -8.98 -2.72 5.67
N SER A 385 -10.10 -2.00 5.61
CA SER A 385 -10.79 -1.70 4.36
C SER A 385 -11.32 -0.28 4.34
N VAL A 386 -11.44 0.29 3.15
CA VAL A 386 -12.09 1.57 2.88
C VAL A 386 -13.09 1.39 1.75
N VAL A 387 -14.28 1.99 1.90
CA VAL A 387 -15.29 2.08 0.83
C VAL A 387 -15.35 3.52 0.36
N VAL A 388 -15.32 3.71 -0.95
CA VAL A 388 -15.38 5.01 -1.62
C VAL A 388 -16.50 5.01 -2.66
N GLU A 389 -17.08 6.17 -2.90
CA GLU A 389 -18.15 6.36 -3.87
C GLU A 389 -17.86 7.55 -4.78
N GLN A 390 -17.98 7.35 -6.08
CA GLN A 390 -17.96 8.41 -7.11
C GLN A 390 -19.41 8.77 -7.47
N LYS A 391 -19.68 10.07 -7.56
CA LYS A 391 -20.98 10.60 -8.01
C LYS A 391 -20.92 10.99 -9.46
#